data_0adf9433d795527b9fe31a34550efce1
#
_entry.id   0adf9433d795527b9fe31a34550efce1
#
_cell.length_a   1.000
_cell.length_b   1.000
_cell.length_c   1.000
_cell.angle_alpha   90.00
_cell.angle_beta   90.00
_cell.angle_gamma   90.00
#
_symmetry.space_group_name_H-M   'P 1'
#
loop_
_entity.id
_entity.type
_entity.pdbx_description
1 polymer ?
#
loop_
_entity_poly.entity_id
_entity_poly.type
_entity_poly.pdbx_seq_one_letter_code
_entity_poly.pdbx_strand_id
1 'polypeptide(L)'
;AREISGAEVAGDREGSVELVFSPGAVTGGDFSFDVGTAGSTLLVLQTIVPALLFTRKESTIAIRGGTHVPFSPSFHYAAFVLFPMLRTIGCVATVAIESYGFYPRGGGKIRAEIHPAKGVRPLRLVERGKALAVRGVSAAGNLPQSIALRQRDAAIRALRSRMRAEPFPVDIEVLSVPTPGQGTFLFLSVETEHSVAGFASLGERGKRAEDVGEEAAAALAAHWETGAALDPHLPDQLAPFLAMCGEGSAFTTSRVTEHLVTNLWTIGLFREFRCAVEGKIGEAGEVRIN
;
A
#
# COMPACT_ATOMS: atom_id res chain seq x y z
N ALA A 1 8.14 -13.54 9.15
CA ALA A 1 9.61 -13.43 9.09
C ALA A 1 10.29 -14.74 9.48
N ARG A 2 9.93 -15.36 10.62
CA ARG A 2 10.59 -16.59 11.14
C ARG A 2 10.70 -17.71 10.08
N GLU A 3 9.62 -18.04 9.39
CA GLU A 3 9.61 -19.14 8.40
C GLU A 3 10.56 -18.92 7.21
N ILE A 4 10.63 -17.69 6.69
CA ILE A 4 11.46 -17.38 5.51
C ILE A 4 12.96 -17.29 5.85
N SER A 5 13.31 -17.10 7.13
CA SER A 5 14.70 -16.91 7.57
C SER A 5 15.20 -17.99 8.52
N GLY A 6 14.37 -18.97 8.90
CA GLY A 6 14.75 -19.94 9.91
C GLY A 6 15.11 -19.31 11.25
N ALA A 7 14.56 -18.12 11.57
CA ALA A 7 14.94 -17.35 12.75
C ALA A 7 14.57 -18.05 14.06
N GLU A 8 15.43 -17.90 15.06
CA GLU A 8 15.09 -18.13 16.45
C GLU A 8 14.38 -16.90 17.00
N VAL A 9 13.21 -17.10 17.61
CA VAL A 9 12.37 -16.00 18.09
C VAL A 9 11.94 -16.30 19.52
N ALA A 10 12.07 -15.30 20.41
CA ALA A 10 11.53 -15.33 21.74
C ALA A 10 10.68 -14.07 21.99
N GLY A 11 9.58 -14.22 22.70
CA GLY A 11 8.65 -13.12 22.98
C GLY A 11 7.62 -12.84 21.87
N ASP A 12 7.51 -13.72 20.86
CA ASP A 12 6.54 -13.63 19.77
C ASP A 12 5.09 -14.03 20.18
N ARG A 13 4.61 -13.44 21.26
CA ARG A 13 3.27 -13.70 21.83
C ARG A 13 2.52 -12.39 22.07
N GLU A 14 1.21 -12.48 22.04
CA GLU A 14 0.34 -11.34 22.36
C GLU A 14 0.65 -10.75 23.74
N GLY A 15 0.71 -9.42 23.83
CA GLY A 15 1.02 -8.69 25.06
C GLY A 15 2.49 -8.70 25.46
N SER A 16 3.39 -9.30 24.71
CA SER A 16 4.83 -9.23 24.97
C SER A 16 5.38 -7.83 24.77
N VAL A 17 6.20 -7.36 25.71
CA VAL A 17 6.93 -6.07 25.64
C VAL A 17 8.38 -6.25 25.20
N GLU A 18 8.81 -7.50 25.02
CA GLU A 18 10.15 -7.85 24.56
C GLU A 18 10.05 -8.81 23.39
N LEU A 19 10.89 -8.60 22.38
CA LEU A 19 11.03 -9.48 21.23
C LEU A 19 12.52 -9.68 20.93
N VAL A 20 12.95 -10.92 20.94
CA VAL A 20 14.28 -11.31 20.45
C VAL A 20 14.09 -12.02 19.12
N PHE A 21 14.74 -11.52 18.09
CA PHE A 21 14.70 -12.08 16.74
C PHE A 21 16.12 -12.28 16.22
N SER A 22 16.52 -13.54 16.08
CA SER A 22 17.85 -13.93 15.58
C SER A 22 17.67 -14.59 14.21
N PRO A 23 17.79 -13.84 13.10
CA PRO A 23 17.55 -14.39 11.76
C PRO A 23 18.67 -15.34 11.35
N GLY A 24 18.28 -16.44 10.70
CA GLY A 24 19.17 -17.25 9.88
C GLY A 24 19.23 -16.72 8.44
N ALA A 25 19.67 -17.55 7.52
CA ALA A 25 19.73 -17.21 6.11
C ALA A 25 18.33 -17.18 5.49
N VAL A 26 17.98 -16.07 4.87
CA VAL A 26 16.72 -15.96 4.11
C VAL A 26 16.84 -16.74 2.81
N THR A 27 15.87 -17.61 2.54
CA THR A 27 15.81 -18.41 1.31
C THR A 27 14.53 -18.12 0.54
N GLY A 28 14.64 -18.00 -0.79
CA GLY A 28 13.47 -17.92 -1.67
C GLY A 28 12.80 -19.29 -1.83
N GLY A 29 11.53 -19.27 -2.24
CA GLY A 29 10.74 -20.48 -2.45
C GLY A 29 9.23 -20.23 -2.34
N ASP A 30 8.47 -21.30 -2.14
CA ASP A 30 7.03 -21.25 -2.03
C ASP A 30 6.61 -21.24 -0.55
N PHE A 31 5.82 -20.23 -0.17
CA PHE A 31 5.33 -20.06 1.19
C PHE A 31 3.82 -19.87 1.22
N SER A 32 3.19 -20.32 2.29
CA SER A 32 1.76 -20.14 2.51
C SER A 32 1.50 -19.75 3.96
N PHE A 33 0.77 -18.65 4.14
CA PHE A 33 0.45 -18.11 5.46
C PHE A 33 -1.07 -17.98 5.60
N ASP A 34 -1.58 -18.35 6.76
CA ASP A 34 -2.97 -18.08 7.15
C ASP A 34 -2.95 -17.21 8.40
N VAL A 35 -3.52 -16.02 8.31
CA VAL A 35 -3.63 -15.11 9.46
C VAL A 35 -4.66 -15.61 10.47
N GLY A 36 -5.59 -16.48 10.03
CA GLY A 36 -6.63 -17.08 10.89
C GLY A 36 -7.78 -16.14 11.25
N THR A 37 -7.63 -14.84 10.97
CA THR A 37 -8.59 -13.78 11.29
C THR A 37 -8.75 -12.82 10.12
N ALA A 38 -9.40 -11.67 10.35
CA ALA A 38 -9.42 -10.56 9.39
C ALA A 38 -8.12 -9.71 9.40
N GLY A 39 -7.06 -10.18 10.04
CA GLY A 39 -5.75 -9.50 10.00
C GLY A 39 -5.23 -9.34 8.57
N SER A 40 -4.52 -8.25 8.31
CA SER A 40 -4.14 -7.83 6.96
C SER A 40 -3.12 -8.75 6.29
N THR A 41 -3.49 -9.29 5.14
CA THR A 41 -2.58 -10.02 4.24
C THR A 41 -1.46 -9.13 3.72
N LEU A 42 -1.73 -7.85 3.53
CA LEU A 42 -0.77 -6.88 2.97
C LEU A 42 0.31 -6.49 3.98
N LEU A 43 -0.01 -6.38 5.26
CA LEU A 43 1.01 -6.14 6.30
C LEU A 43 1.95 -7.34 6.44
N VAL A 44 1.42 -8.58 6.32
CA VAL A 44 2.27 -9.78 6.26
C VAL A 44 3.18 -9.72 5.03
N LEU A 45 2.62 -9.42 3.85
CA LEU A 45 3.37 -9.33 2.61
C LEU A 45 4.46 -8.25 2.67
N GLN A 46 4.16 -7.06 3.21
CA GLN A 46 5.13 -5.98 3.40
C GLN A 46 6.29 -6.37 4.34
N THR A 47 6.03 -7.23 5.32
CA THR A 47 7.06 -7.72 6.24
C THR A 47 8.06 -8.64 5.55
N ILE A 48 7.63 -9.44 4.56
CA ILE A 48 8.47 -10.49 3.97
C ILE A 48 9.08 -10.10 2.62
N VAL A 49 8.42 -9.24 1.84
CA VAL A 49 8.91 -8.81 0.51
C VAL A 49 10.31 -8.23 0.56
N PRO A 50 10.68 -7.30 1.49
CA PRO A 50 12.02 -6.74 1.53
C PRO A 50 13.12 -7.81 1.68
N ALA A 51 12.89 -8.83 2.51
CA ALA A 51 13.87 -9.89 2.74
C ALA A 51 13.97 -10.82 1.52
N LEU A 52 12.85 -11.19 0.90
CA LEU A 52 12.81 -12.13 -0.23
C LEU A 52 13.39 -11.54 -1.52
N LEU A 53 13.32 -10.23 -1.72
CA LEU A 53 13.91 -9.54 -2.87
C LEU A 53 15.44 -9.73 -2.98
N PHE A 54 16.13 -9.98 -1.87
CA PHE A 54 17.58 -10.16 -1.84
C PHE A 54 18.02 -11.63 -1.76
N THR A 55 17.10 -12.56 -2.02
CA THR A 55 17.45 -13.98 -2.18
C THR A 55 17.94 -14.27 -3.60
N ARG A 56 18.48 -15.47 -3.81
CA ARG A 56 18.93 -15.92 -5.15
C ARG A 56 17.83 -16.57 -5.97
N LYS A 57 16.69 -16.87 -5.36
CA LYS A 57 15.61 -17.67 -5.90
C LYS A 57 14.32 -16.88 -5.86
N GLU A 58 13.52 -17.02 -6.89
CA GLU A 58 12.16 -16.47 -6.91
C GLU A 58 11.32 -17.05 -5.78
N SER A 59 10.35 -16.27 -5.35
CA SER A 59 9.43 -16.69 -4.30
C SER A 59 7.99 -16.50 -4.69
N THR A 60 7.16 -17.48 -4.36
CA THR A 60 5.71 -17.41 -4.47
C THR A 60 5.10 -17.45 -3.08
N ILE A 61 4.24 -16.49 -2.79
CA ILE A 61 3.61 -16.34 -1.48
C ILE A 61 2.10 -16.40 -1.62
N ALA A 62 1.46 -17.31 -0.92
CA ALA A 62 0.01 -17.33 -0.74
C ALA A 62 -0.32 -16.85 0.67
N ILE A 63 -1.23 -15.88 0.81
CA ILE A 63 -1.64 -15.38 2.14
C ILE A 63 -3.15 -15.35 2.22
N ARG A 64 -3.70 -15.92 3.29
CA ARG A 64 -5.12 -15.89 3.61
C ARG A 64 -5.38 -14.97 4.80
N GLY A 65 -6.40 -14.09 4.71
CA GLY A 65 -6.74 -13.13 5.75
C GLY A 65 -7.63 -12.00 5.26
N GLY A 66 -7.44 -10.80 5.79
CA GLY A 66 -8.07 -9.57 5.33
C GLY A 66 -7.33 -8.96 4.14
N THR A 67 -8.05 -8.60 3.08
CA THR A 67 -7.48 -7.95 1.89
C THR A 67 -7.89 -6.48 1.76
N HIS A 68 -9.02 -6.15 2.39
CA HIS A 68 -9.61 -4.81 2.46
C HIS A 68 -10.15 -4.62 3.88
N VAL A 69 -9.26 -4.24 4.78
CA VAL A 69 -9.56 -4.08 6.21
C VAL A 69 -9.02 -2.75 6.73
N PRO A 70 -9.62 -2.19 7.79
CA PRO A 70 -9.15 -0.92 8.37
C PRO A 70 -7.67 -0.98 8.79
N PHE A 71 -7.04 0.19 8.84
CA PHE A 71 -5.67 0.40 9.32
C PHE A 71 -4.58 -0.39 8.58
N SER A 72 -4.83 -0.72 7.31
CA SER A 72 -3.86 -1.41 6.48
C SER A 72 -4.02 -1.04 5.00
N PRO A 73 -2.96 -1.18 4.18
CA PRO A 73 -3.09 -1.06 2.74
C PRO A 73 -4.07 -2.10 2.20
N SER A 74 -4.88 -1.71 1.23
CA SER A 74 -5.72 -2.66 0.50
C SER A 74 -4.91 -3.42 -0.56
N PHE A 75 -5.46 -4.54 -1.04
CA PHE A 75 -4.90 -5.24 -2.20
C PHE A 75 -4.68 -4.29 -3.39
N HIS A 76 -5.67 -3.45 -3.70
CA HIS A 76 -5.59 -2.53 -4.84
C HIS A 76 -4.48 -1.50 -4.68
N TYR A 77 -4.25 -1.01 -3.46
CA TYR A 77 -3.13 -0.12 -3.18
C TYR A 77 -1.78 -0.80 -3.46
N ALA A 78 -1.60 -2.03 -3.00
CA ALA A 78 -0.37 -2.78 -3.28
C ALA A 78 -0.19 -3.04 -4.78
N ALA A 79 -1.25 -3.49 -5.48
CA ALA A 79 -1.19 -3.86 -6.89
C ALA A 79 -0.98 -2.66 -7.83
N PHE A 80 -1.61 -1.53 -7.53
CA PHE A 80 -1.64 -0.38 -8.44
C PHE A 80 -0.76 0.80 -8.02
N VAL A 81 -0.23 0.80 -6.79
CA VAL A 81 0.64 1.88 -6.29
C VAL A 81 1.97 1.32 -5.81
N LEU A 82 1.99 0.50 -4.76
CA LEU A 82 3.24 0.08 -4.11
C LEU A 82 4.14 -0.72 -5.08
N PHE A 83 3.65 -1.79 -5.68
CA PHE A 83 4.49 -2.63 -6.53
C PHE A 83 4.90 -1.96 -7.85
N PRO A 84 4.06 -1.17 -8.53
CA PRO A 84 4.53 -0.32 -9.61
C PRO A 84 5.66 0.62 -9.22
N MET A 85 5.56 1.27 -8.05
CA MET A 85 6.61 2.17 -7.55
C MET A 85 7.89 1.41 -7.15
N LEU A 86 7.78 0.24 -6.52
CA LEU A 86 8.93 -0.62 -6.23
C LEU A 86 9.66 -1.05 -7.51
N ARG A 87 8.93 -1.32 -8.60
CA ARG A 87 9.53 -1.64 -9.91
C ARG A 87 10.39 -0.51 -10.44
N THR A 88 10.04 0.76 -10.21
CA THR A 88 10.85 1.91 -10.67
C THR A 88 12.22 1.94 -10.01
N ILE A 89 12.34 1.44 -8.80
CA ILE A 89 13.61 1.35 -8.05
C ILE A 89 14.30 -0.01 -8.19
N GLY A 90 13.82 -0.88 -9.08
CA GLY A 90 14.46 -2.17 -9.40
C GLY A 90 13.96 -3.36 -8.58
N CYS A 91 12.96 -3.18 -7.74
CA CYS A 91 12.34 -4.23 -6.93
C CYS A 91 11.09 -4.75 -7.64
N VAL A 92 11.15 -5.98 -8.18
CA VAL A 92 10.07 -6.55 -8.98
C VAL A 92 9.27 -7.54 -8.13
N ALA A 93 8.03 -7.20 -7.84
CA ALA A 93 7.05 -8.08 -7.26
C ALA A 93 5.67 -7.83 -7.90
N THR A 94 4.82 -8.85 -7.88
CA THR A 94 3.42 -8.76 -8.33
C THR A 94 2.51 -9.35 -7.29
N VAL A 95 1.25 -8.94 -7.29
CA VAL A 95 0.23 -9.51 -6.41
C VAL A 95 -1.08 -9.70 -7.18
N ALA A 96 -1.73 -10.83 -6.97
CA ALA A 96 -3.04 -11.16 -7.49
C ALA A 96 -4.00 -11.49 -6.33
N ILE A 97 -5.29 -11.20 -6.52
CA ILE A 97 -6.33 -11.54 -5.55
C ILE A 97 -7.16 -12.70 -6.09
N GLU A 98 -7.32 -13.74 -5.27
CA GLU A 98 -8.16 -14.89 -5.58
C GLU A 98 -9.56 -14.76 -4.92
N SER A 99 -9.61 -14.21 -3.72
CA SER A 99 -10.86 -13.88 -3.02
C SER A 99 -10.67 -12.70 -2.09
N TYR A 100 -11.75 -11.95 -1.88
CA TYR A 100 -11.73 -10.76 -1.03
C TYR A 100 -12.01 -11.12 0.43
N GLY A 101 -11.32 -10.44 1.35
CA GLY A 101 -11.50 -10.59 2.79
C GLY A 101 -11.77 -9.25 3.44
N PHE A 102 -12.97 -9.11 4.02
CA PHE A 102 -13.40 -7.92 4.74
C PHE A 102 -13.49 -8.18 6.24
N TYR A 103 -13.30 -7.14 7.04
CA TYR A 103 -13.55 -7.21 8.48
C TYR A 103 -15.07 -7.37 8.75
N PRO A 104 -15.49 -8.16 9.77
CA PRO A 104 -14.65 -8.88 10.73
C PRO A 104 -14.26 -10.31 10.30
N ARG A 105 -14.79 -10.83 9.19
CA ARG A 105 -14.64 -12.26 8.83
C ARG A 105 -13.27 -12.59 8.21
N GLY A 106 -12.67 -11.68 7.44
CA GLY A 106 -11.45 -11.98 6.69
C GLY A 106 -11.65 -13.08 5.65
N GLY A 107 -10.72 -14.02 5.59
CA GLY A 107 -10.78 -15.21 4.75
C GLY A 107 -10.56 -14.97 3.25
N GLY A 108 -10.16 -13.75 2.87
CA GLY A 108 -9.68 -13.45 1.53
C GLY A 108 -8.33 -14.12 1.26
N LYS A 109 -7.94 -14.19 0.00
CA LYS A 109 -6.69 -14.83 -0.41
C LYS A 109 -6.00 -14.03 -1.50
N ILE A 110 -4.72 -13.76 -1.29
CA ILE A 110 -3.82 -13.14 -2.25
C ILE A 110 -2.67 -14.09 -2.58
N ARG A 111 -2.11 -13.92 -3.78
CA ARG A 111 -0.89 -14.58 -4.22
C ARG A 111 0.09 -13.51 -4.71
N ALA A 112 1.33 -13.56 -4.25
CA ALA A 112 2.39 -12.68 -4.69
C ALA A 112 3.54 -13.47 -5.30
N GLU A 113 4.19 -12.89 -6.30
CA GLU A 113 5.42 -13.39 -6.91
C GLU A 113 6.51 -12.35 -6.73
N ILE A 114 7.66 -12.76 -6.22
CA ILE A 114 8.78 -11.89 -5.87
C ILE A 114 10.00 -12.36 -6.63
N HIS A 115 10.58 -11.47 -7.43
CA HIS A 115 11.77 -11.77 -8.22
C HIS A 115 13.02 -11.20 -7.55
N PRO A 116 14.14 -11.93 -7.53
CA PRO A 116 15.39 -11.45 -6.96
C PRO A 116 15.82 -10.10 -7.54
N ALA A 117 16.07 -9.12 -6.69
CA ALA A 117 16.56 -7.80 -7.08
C ALA A 117 18.09 -7.82 -7.15
N LYS A 118 18.66 -7.22 -8.21
CA LYS A 118 20.12 -7.03 -8.34
C LYS A 118 20.66 -5.90 -7.47
N GLY A 119 19.77 -5.07 -6.94
CA GLY A 119 20.04 -3.91 -6.11
C GLY A 119 18.88 -2.92 -6.17
N VAL A 120 18.87 -1.96 -5.25
CA VAL A 120 17.88 -0.89 -5.22
C VAL A 120 18.47 0.35 -5.87
N ARG A 121 17.72 0.94 -6.78
CA ARG A 121 18.06 2.21 -7.42
C ARG A 121 17.50 3.39 -6.60
N PRO A 122 18.16 4.55 -6.63
CA PRO A 122 17.63 5.74 -5.96
C PRO A 122 16.30 6.18 -6.57
N LEU A 123 15.41 6.70 -5.75
CA LEU A 123 14.18 7.33 -6.17
C LEU A 123 14.36 8.86 -6.18
N ARG A 124 14.27 9.48 -7.35
CA ARG A 124 14.27 10.93 -7.48
C ARG A 124 12.93 11.37 -8.07
N LEU A 125 12.02 11.76 -7.18
CA LEU A 125 10.63 12.03 -7.53
C LEU A 125 10.08 13.21 -6.72
N VAL A 126 10.56 14.40 -7.03
CA VAL A 126 10.12 15.64 -6.38
C VAL A 126 8.91 16.27 -7.06
N GLU A 127 8.69 15.96 -8.35
CA GLU A 127 7.57 16.46 -9.13
C GLU A 127 6.79 15.29 -9.73
N ARG A 128 5.47 15.30 -9.60
CA ARG A 128 4.60 14.23 -10.13
C ARG A 128 4.37 14.32 -11.65
N GLY A 129 4.55 15.53 -12.23
CA GLY A 129 4.13 15.81 -13.61
C GLY A 129 2.61 16.02 -13.74
N LYS A 130 2.13 16.02 -15.00
CA LYS A 130 0.70 16.21 -15.31
C LYS A 130 -0.11 14.96 -15.01
N ALA A 131 -1.40 15.17 -14.67
CA ALA A 131 -2.35 14.06 -14.56
C ALA A 131 -2.57 13.41 -15.93
N LEU A 132 -2.54 12.09 -15.96
CA LEU A 132 -2.85 11.28 -17.15
C LEU A 132 -4.26 10.68 -17.05
N ALA A 133 -4.60 10.09 -15.91
CA ALA A 133 -5.90 9.48 -15.67
C ALA A 133 -6.17 9.29 -14.17
N VAL A 134 -7.44 9.23 -13.81
CA VAL A 134 -7.89 8.62 -12.55
C VAL A 134 -8.56 7.30 -12.89
N ARG A 135 -8.03 6.23 -12.30
CA ARG A 135 -8.62 4.88 -12.37
C ARG A 135 -9.13 4.45 -11.01
N GLY A 136 -10.11 3.57 -10.99
CA GLY A 136 -10.61 3.09 -9.73
C GLY A 136 -11.38 1.78 -9.84
N VAL A 137 -11.66 1.23 -8.65
CA VAL A 137 -12.50 0.05 -8.48
C VAL A 137 -13.47 0.32 -7.34
N SER A 138 -14.76 0.19 -7.62
CA SER A 138 -15.81 0.17 -6.62
C SER A 138 -16.40 -1.22 -6.55
N ALA A 139 -16.37 -1.87 -5.41
CA ALA A 139 -16.78 -3.25 -5.31
C ALA A 139 -17.70 -3.54 -4.12
N ALA A 140 -18.56 -4.54 -4.32
CA ALA A 140 -19.45 -5.09 -3.29
C ALA A 140 -19.30 -6.62 -3.25
N GLY A 141 -19.08 -7.17 -2.07
CA GLY A 141 -19.02 -8.59 -1.81
C GLY A 141 -20.15 -9.03 -0.90
N ASN A 142 -20.99 -9.98 -1.37
CA ASN A 142 -22.21 -10.44 -0.70
C ASN A 142 -23.16 -9.31 -0.27
N LEU A 143 -23.16 -8.23 -1.07
CA LEU A 143 -24.04 -7.06 -0.93
C LEU A 143 -24.58 -6.70 -2.32
N PRO A 144 -25.71 -5.98 -2.41
CA PRO A 144 -26.26 -5.52 -3.70
C PRO A 144 -25.24 -4.67 -4.46
N GLN A 145 -25.03 -4.95 -5.75
CA GLN A 145 -24.12 -4.20 -6.63
C GLN A 145 -24.49 -2.70 -6.74
N SER A 146 -25.75 -2.35 -6.50
CA SER A 146 -26.21 -0.97 -6.44
C SER A 146 -25.47 -0.11 -5.43
N ILE A 147 -24.88 -0.73 -4.38
CA ILE A 147 -24.02 -0.03 -3.40
C ILE A 147 -22.75 0.44 -4.10
N ALA A 148 -22.07 -0.45 -4.83
CA ALA A 148 -20.84 -0.09 -5.56
C ALA A 148 -21.11 0.91 -6.68
N LEU A 149 -22.27 0.84 -7.35
CA LEU A 149 -22.69 1.86 -8.33
C LEU A 149 -22.83 3.25 -7.69
N ARG A 150 -23.48 3.34 -6.53
CA ARG A 150 -23.67 4.61 -5.81
C ARG A 150 -22.34 5.19 -5.31
N GLN A 151 -21.42 4.34 -4.82
CA GLN A 151 -20.06 4.75 -4.45
C GLN A 151 -19.33 5.37 -5.64
N ARG A 152 -19.29 4.66 -6.78
CA ARG A 152 -18.68 5.16 -8.02
C ARG A 152 -19.25 6.50 -8.43
N ASP A 153 -20.57 6.61 -8.50
CA ASP A 153 -21.24 7.82 -8.98
C ASP A 153 -20.99 9.01 -8.05
N ALA A 154 -20.94 8.78 -6.73
CA ALA A 154 -20.59 9.81 -5.76
C ALA A 154 -19.12 10.25 -5.92
N ALA A 155 -18.20 9.31 -6.09
CA ALA A 155 -16.78 9.62 -6.32
C ALA A 155 -16.56 10.44 -7.60
N ILE A 156 -17.21 10.07 -8.71
CA ILE A 156 -17.11 10.82 -9.97
C ILE A 156 -17.64 12.24 -9.81
N ARG A 157 -18.78 12.43 -9.13
CA ARG A 157 -19.32 13.77 -8.86
C ARG A 157 -18.37 14.59 -7.99
N ALA A 158 -17.82 13.99 -6.94
CA ALA A 158 -16.91 14.67 -6.04
C ALA A 158 -15.59 15.07 -6.73
N LEU A 159 -15.00 14.19 -7.53
CA LEU A 159 -13.80 14.48 -8.32
C LEU A 159 -14.04 15.62 -9.30
N ARG A 160 -15.14 15.57 -10.08
CA ARG A 160 -15.49 16.63 -11.03
C ARG A 160 -15.75 17.98 -10.35
N SER A 161 -16.26 17.98 -9.14
CA SER A 161 -16.49 19.21 -8.36
C SER A 161 -15.19 19.80 -7.81
N ARG A 162 -14.31 18.96 -7.28
CA ARG A 162 -13.09 19.39 -6.58
C ARG A 162 -11.90 19.65 -7.52
N MET A 163 -11.84 18.94 -8.65
CA MET A 163 -10.72 18.98 -9.60
C MET A 163 -11.15 19.52 -10.98
N ARG A 164 -12.00 20.55 -11.00
CA ARG A 164 -12.59 21.12 -12.22
C ARG A 164 -11.60 21.62 -13.26
N ALA A 165 -10.42 22.04 -12.82
CA ALA A 165 -9.39 22.60 -13.71
C ALA A 165 -8.55 21.51 -14.43
N GLU A 166 -8.73 20.24 -14.08
CA GLU A 166 -7.90 19.15 -14.58
C GLU A 166 -8.67 18.28 -15.58
N PRO A 167 -8.37 18.35 -16.88
CA PRO A 167 -9.07 17.60 -17.93
C PRO A 167 -8.50 16.18 -18.08
N PHE A 168 -8.60 15.32 -17.09
CA PHE A 168 -8.19 13.92 -17.20
C PHE A 168 -9.40 12.96 -17.23
N PRO A 169 -9.27 11.80 -17.90
CA PRO A 169 -10.30 10.77 -17.87
C PRO A 169 -10.43 10.15 -16.49
N VAL A 170 -11.66 9.88 -16.08
CA VAL A 170 -11.98 9.16 -14.85
C VAL A 170 -12.71 7.88 -15.21
N ASP A 171 -12.09 6.74 -14.90
CA ASP A 171 -12.66 5.41 -15.14
C ASP A 171 -12.67 4.60 -13.84
N ILE A 172 -13.87 4.22 -13.39
CA ILE A 172 -14.09 3.47 -12.15
C ILE A 172 -14.90 2.22 -12.46
N GLU A 173 -14.23 1.08 -12.41
CA GLU A 173 -14.86 -0.23 -12.61
C GLU A 173 -15.78 -0.57 -11.44
N VAL A 174 -16.92 -1.24 -11.73
CA VAL A 174 -17.87 -1.69 -10.70
C VAL A 174 -17.90 -3.20 -10.69
N LEU A 175 -17.55 -3.79 -9.53
CA LEU A 175 -17.41 -5.23 -9.36
C LEU A 175 -18.32 -5.81 -8.29
N SER A 176 -18.82 -7.02 -8.56
CA SER A 176 -19.29 -7.95 -7.53
C SER A 176 -18.17 -8.96 -7.28
N VAL A 177 -17.71 -9.05 -6.03
CA VAL A 177 -16.47 -9.78 -5.72
C VAL A 177 -16.72 -11.01 -4.85
N PRO A 178 -15.99 -12.12 -5.08
CA PRO A 178 -16.08 -13.32 -4.26
C PRO A 178 -15.48 -13.06 -2.87
N THR A 179 -16.24 -13.31 -1.83
CA THR A 179 -15.81 -13.13 -0.44
C THR A 179 -16.56 -14.06 0.51
N PRO A 180 -15.93 -14.57 1.58
CA PRO A 180 -16.65 -15.29 2.64
C PRO A 180 -17.58 -14.40 3.47
N GLY A 181 -17.22 -13.10 3.62
CA GLY A 181 -17.95 -12.11 4.42
C GLY A 181 -18.81 -11.18 3.58
N GLN A 182 -19.22 -10.08 4.19
CA GLN A 182 -19.84 -8.94 3.51
C GLN A 182 -18.88 -7.76 3.58
N GLY A 183 -18.81 -6.97 2.51
CA GLY A 183 -18.02 -5.75 2.52
C GLY A 183 -18.12 -4.99 1.21
N THR A 184 -17.70 -3.75 1.24
CA THR A 184 -17.65 -2.90 0.08
C THR A 184 -16.52 -1.89 0.25
N PHE A 185 -15.97 -1.42 -0.86
CA PHE A 185 -14.91 -0.42 -0.87
C PHE A 185 -14.94 0.37 -2.18
N LEU A 186 -14.29 1.51 -2.15
CA LEU A 186 -13.87 2.22 -3.34
C LEU A 186 -12.39 2.52 -3.24
N PHE A 187 -11.65 2.18 -4.28
CA PHE A 187 -10.25 2.53 -4.48
C PHE A 187 -10.12 3.43 -5.69
N LEU A 188 -9.29 4.46 -5.58
CA LEU A 188 -8.91 5.36 -6.66
C LEU A 188 -7.39 5.43 -6.75
N SER A 189 -6.86 5.47 -7.97
CA SER A 189 -5.49 5.86 -8.25
C SER A 189 -5.47 7.03 -9.23
N VAL A 190 -4.59 7.99 -9.00
CA VAL A 190 -4.25 9.02 -9.98
C VAL A 190 -2.90 8.68 -10.58
N GLU A 191 -2.90 8.47 -11.90
CA GLU A 191 -1.70 8.26 -12.70
C GLU A 191 -1.21 9.61 -13.22
N THR A 192 0.08 9.87 -13.11
CA THR A 192 0.74 11.07 -13.61
C THR A 192 1.93 10.71 -14.49
N GLU A 193 2.58 11.70 -15.11
CA GLU A 193 3.74 11.46 -15.98
C GLU A 193 4.89 10.72 -15.25
N HIS A 194 5.04 10.94 -13.93
CA HIS A 194 6.19 10.43 -13.18
C HIS A 194 5.81 9.58 -11.96
N SER A 195 4.55 9.59 -11.54
CA SER A 195 4.10 8.97 -10.29
C SER A 195 2.73 8.32 -10.42
N VAL A 196 2.39 7.54 -9.40
CA VAL A 196 1.04 7.08 -9.11
C VAL A 196 0.76 7.24 -7.62
N ALA A 197 -0.44 7.69 -7.27
CA ALA A 197 -0.90 7.80 -5.90
C ALA A 197 -2.25 7.12 -5.73
N GLY A 198 -2.52 6.54 -4.55
CA GLY A 198 -3.71 5.73 -4.31
C GLY A 198 -4.48 6.09 -3.05
N PHE A 199 -5.81 6.02 -3.14
CA PHE A 199 -6.73 6.40 -2.07
C PHE A 199 -7.87 5.38 -2.00
N ALA A 200 -8.23 4.98 -0.79
CA ALA A 200 -9.31 4.02 -0.60
C ALA A 200 -10.23 4.44 0.54
N SER A 201 -11.50 4.08 0.41
CA SER A 201 -12.45 4.13 1.51
C SER A 201 -13.20 2.81 1.60
N LEU A 202 -13.37 2.32 2.82
CA LEU A 202 -14.09 1.09 3.12
C LEU A 202 -15.52 1.40 3.54
N GLY A 203 -16.45 0.54 3.12
CA GLY A 203 -17.79 0.56 3.67
C GLY A 203 -17.83 -0.11 5.03
N GLU A 204 -18.66 0.42 5.90
CA GLU A 204 -18.97 -0.14 7.20
C GLU A 204 -20.48 -0.08 7.48
N ARG A 205 -20.93 -0.79 8.51
CA ARG A 205 -22.35 -0.80 8.86
C ARG A 205 -22.81 0.60 9.27
N GLY A 206 -23.86 1.10 8.60
CA GLY A 206 -24.42 2.43 8.83
C GLY A 206 -23.80 3.54 8.00
N LYS A 207 -22.67 3.32 7.34
CA LYS A 207 -22.06 4.29 6.43
C LYS A 207 -22.75 4.26 5.07
N ARG A 208 -23.14 5.42 4.57
CA ARG A 208 -23.78 5.52 3.25
C ARG A 208 -22.80 5.19 2.14
N ALA A 209 -23.30 4.61 1.06
CA ALA A 209 -22.45 4.30 -0.11
C ALA A 209 -21.85 5.58 -0.72
N GLU A 210 -22.59 6.67 -0.72
CA GLU A 210 -22.12 7.96 -1.21
C GLU A 210 -20.93 8.48 -0.39
N ASP A 211 -20.97 8.34 0.93
CA ASP A 211 -19.90 8.79 1.84
C ASP A 211 -18.58 8.03 1.57
N VAL A 212 -18.66 6.73 1.25
CA VAL A 212 -17.49 5.94 0.83
C VAL A 212 -16.87 6.52 -0.46
N GLY A 213 -17.71 6.86 -1.44
CA GLY A 213 -17.25 7.47 -2.69
C GLY A 213 -16.64 8.86 -2.49
N GLU A 214 -17.30 9.68 -1.70
CA GLU A 214 -16.88 11.06 -1.42
C GLU A 214 -15.57 11.12 -0.62
N GLU A 215 -15.38 10.24 0.37
CA GLU A 215 -14.16 10.18 1.16
C GLU A 215 -12.93 9.84 0.31
N ALA A 216 -12.99 8.80 -0.53
CA ALA A 216 -11.88 8.45 -1.41
C ALA A 216 -11.55 9.58 -2.39
N ALA A 217 -12.58 10.21 -2.97
CA ALA A 217 -12.40 11.33 -3.88
C ALA A 217 -11.85 12.58 -3.17
N ALA A 218 -12.28 12.85 -1.94
CA ALA A 218 -11.77 13.97 -1.15
C ALA A 218 -10.29 13.77 -0.77
N ALA A 219 -9.90 12.54 -0.41
CA ALA A 219 -8.51 12.21 -0.10
C ALA A 219 -7.59 12.39 -1.34
N LEU A 220 -8.06 11.95 -2.52
CA LEU A 220 -7.34 12.16 -3.77
C LEU A 220 -7.21 13.66 -4.10
N ALA A 221 -8.29 14.43 -3.99
CA ALA A 221 -8.27 15.86 -4.27
C ALA A 221 -7.33 16.61 -3.30
N ALA A 222 -7.37 16.28 -2.01
CA ALA A 222 -6.47 16.87 -1.02
C ALA A 222 -4.98 16.59 -1.33
N HIS A 223 -4.65 15.36 -1.76
CA HIS A 223 -3.31 15.07 -2.26
C HIS A 223 -2.96 15.92 -3.48
N TRP A 224 -3.90 16.01 -4.43
CA TRP A 224 -3.68 16.76 -5.66
C TRP A 224 -3.36 18.22 -5.42
N GLU A 225 -4.02 18.87 -4.48
CA GLU A 225 -3.83 20.27 -4.09
C GLU A 225 -2.42 20.57 -3.57
N THR A 226 -1.73 19.59 -2.97
CA THR A 226 -0.36 19.78 -2.43
C THR A 226 0.72 19.87 -3.50
N GLY A 227 0.48 19.37 -4.71
CA GLY A 227 1.51 19.26 -5.75
C GLY A 227 2.53 18.13 -5.54
N ALA A 228 2.48 17.43 -4.41
CA ALA A 228 3.43 16.37 -4.06
C ALA A 228 3.34 15.16 -5.01
N ALA A 229 4.46 14.45 -5.14
CA ALA A 229 4.57 13.30 -6.03
C ALA A 229 4.01 12.01 -5.41
N LEU A 230 4.20 11.79 -4.11
CA LEU A 230 3.75 10.59 -3.41
C LEU A 230 2.56 10.89 -2.49
N ASP A 231 1.65 9.93 -2.39
CA ASP A 231 0.56 9.98 -1.42
C ASP A 231 1.09 9.84 0.03
N PRO A 232 0.23 10.02 1.07
CA PRO A 232 0.69 10.02 2.46
C PRO A 232 1.26 8.70 2.95
N HIS A 233 0.96 7.58 2.29
CA HIS A 233 1.23 6.22 2.78
C HIS A 233 2.39 5.52 2.05
N LEU A 234 2.72 5.97 0.84
CA LEU A 234 3.78 5.34 0.05
C LEU A 234 5.19 5.57 0.63
N PRO A 235 5.52 6.76 1.19
CA PRO A 235 6.85 7.04 1.72
C PRO A 235 7.35 6.06 2.77
N ASP A 236 6.53 5.71 3.76
CA ASP A 236 6.91 4.78 4.82
C ASP A 236 7.07 3.35 4.31
N GLN A 237 6.30 2.97 3.28
CA GLN A 237 6.40 1.65 2.65
C GLN A 237 7.63 1.53 1.74
N LEU A 238 8.12 2.63 1.15
CA LEU A 238 9.33 2.66 0.34
C LEU A 238 10.61 2.80 1.18
N ALA A 239 10.54 3.41 2.37
CA ALA A 239 11.69 3.72 3.21
C ALA A 239 12.63 2.52 3.47
N PRO A 240 12.14 1.29 3.79
CA PRO A 240 13.01 0.12 4.01
C PRO A 240 13.83 -0.25 2.77
N PHE A 241 13.29 -0.07 1.58
CA PHE A 241 13.98 -0.36 0.32
C PHE A 241 15.00 0.74 0.00
N LEU A 242 14.60 2.00 0.10
CA LEU A 242 15.46 3.13 -0.20
C LEU A 242 16.64 3.24 0.77
N ALA A 243 16.48 2.83 2.02
CA ALA A 243 17.57 2.73 2.97
C ALA A 243 18.63 1.69 2.57
N MET A 244 18.32 0.74 1.69
CA MET A 244 19.27 -0.23 1.13
C MET A 244 19.94 0.25 -0.15
N CYS A 245 19.53 1.40 -0.70
CA CYS A 245 20.16 2.02 -1.83
C CYS A 245 21.51 2.64 -1.42
N GLY A 246 22.55 2.49 -2.26
CA GLY A 246 23.86 3.12 -2.05
C GLY A 246 23.96 4.56 -2.50
N GLU A 247 22.91 5.09 -3.12
CA GLU A 247 22.84 6.46 -3.67
C GLU A 247 21.65 7.22 -3.09
N GLY A 248 21.76 8.56 -3.11
CA GLY A 248 20.74 9.42 -2.51
C GLY A 248 19.39 9.42 -3.24
N SER A 249 18.33 9.31 -2.47
CA SER A 249 16.95 9.42 -2.91
C SER A 249 16.32 10.72 -2.43
N ALA A 250 15.43 11.33 -3.24
CA ALA A 250 14.66 12.51 -2.87
C ALA A 250 13.26 12.44 -3.47
N PHE A 251 12.24 12.72 -2.65
CA PHE A 251 10.85 12.71 -3.10
C PHE A 251 9.97 13.62 -2.23
N THR A 252 8.87 14.09 -2.81
CA THR A 252 7.85 14.85 -2.08
C THR A 252 6.68 13.96 -1.70
N THR A 253 6.06 14.25 -0.55
CA THR A 253 4.84 13.58 -0.08
C THR A 253 3.76 14.61 0.27
N SER A 254 2.52 14.26 0.02
CA SER A 254 1.39 15.15 0.35
C SER A 254 1.14 15.27 1.86
N ARG A 255 1.73 14.38 2.66
CA ARG A 255 1.70 14.48 4.12
C ARG A 255 2.84 13.70 4.76
N VAL A 256 3.63 14.38 5.57
CA VAL A 256 4.57 13.72 6.48
C VAL A 256 3.78 13.03 7.59
N THR A 257 3.85 11.70 7.66
CA THR A 257 3.13 10.91 8.65
C THR A 257 4.03 10.50 9.82
N GLU A 258 3.42 10.22 10.99
CA GLU A 258 4.15 9.63 12.11
C GLU A 258 4.76 8.27 11.73
N HIS A 259 4.10 7.48 10.87
CA HIS A 259 4.63 6.22 10.35
C HIS A 259 5.93 6.42 9.60
N LEU A 260 5.99 7.41 8.71
CA LEU A 260 7.21 7.73 7.98
C LEU A 260 8.36 8.09 8.93
N VAL A 261 8.11 9.02 9.86
CA VAL A 261 9.13 9.47 10.82
C VAL A 261 9.61 8.31 11.71
N THR A 262 8.68 7.49 12.21
CA THR A 262 9.00 6.32 13.03
C THR A 262 9.75 5.26 12.24
N ASN A 263 9.39 5.00 10.97
CA ASN A 263 10.12 4.05 10.12
C ASN A 263 11.55 4.51 9.85
N LEU A 264 11.75 5.77 9.49
CA LEU A 264 13.10 6.32 9.28
C LEU A 264 13.94 6.23 10.54
N TRP A 265 13.38 6.59 11.70
CA TRP A 265 14.06 6.45 12.98
C TRP A 265 14.40 4.99 13.29
N THR A 266 13.43 4.07 13.12
CA THR A 266 13.63 2.65 13.38
C THR A 266 14.73 2.06 12.48
N ILE A 267 14.72 2.37 11.19
CA ILE A 267 15.76 1.93 10.26
C ILE A 267 17.15 2.41 10.72
N GLY A 268 17.25 3.63 11.23
CA GLY A 268 18.47 4.20 11.78
C GLY A 268 19.04 3.44 13.00
N LEU A 269 18.22 2.64 13.71
CA LEU A 269 18.70 1.77 14.79
C LEU A 269 19.45 0.51 14.28
N PHE A 270 19.15 0.09 13.04
CA PHE A 270 19.71 -1.13 12.45
C PHE A 270 20.76 -0.87 11.38
N ARG A 271 20.75 0.31 10.79
CA ARG A 271 21.63 0.67 9.68
C ARG A 271 22.00 2.16 9.75
N GLU A 272 23.29 2.44 9.59
CA GLU A 272 23.73 3.81 9.41
C GLU A 272 23.27 4.32 8.03
N PHE A 273 22.43 5.35 8.03
CA PHE A 273 22.01 6.10 6.86
C PHE A 273 21.63 7.53 7.27
N ARG A 274 21.73 8.44 6.34
CA ARG A 274 21.34 9.83 6.59
C ARG A 274 19.98 10.10 5.95
N CYS A 275 19.08 10.67 6.71
CA CYS A 275 17.79 11.11 6.19
C CYS A 275 17.46 12.51 6.71
N ALA A 276 16.75 13.27 5.89
CA ALA A 276 16.17 14.56 6.25
C ALA A 276 14.72 14.59 5.80
N VAL A 277 13.85 15.10 6.67
CA VAL A 277 12.43 15.32 6.37
C VAL A 277 12.18 16.81 6.54
N GLU A 278 11.87 17.48 5.43
CA GLU A 278 11.46 18.88 5.40
C GLU A 278 9.93 18.94 5.38
N GLY A 279 9.32 19.57 6.37
CA GLY A 279 7.88 19.63 6.61
C GLY A 279 7.50 19.13 8.00
N LYS A 280 6.30 19.51 8.47
CA LYS A 280 5.78 19.06 9.76
C LYS A 280 4.89 17.85 9.61
N ILE A 281 4.76 17.05 10.67
CA ILE A 281 3.77 15.97 10.72
C ILE A 281 2.38 16.54 10.43
N GLY A 282 1.68 15.92 9.49
CA GLY A 282 0.38 16.35 9.02
C GLY A 282 0.38 17.27 7.80
N GLU A 283 1.52 17.86 7.43
CA GLU A 283 1.69 18.76 6.28
C GLU A 283 2.44 18.06 5.14
N ALA A 284 2.39 18.64 3.94
CA ALA A 284 3.22 18.20 2.83
C ALA A 284 4.70 18.43 3.13
N GLY A 285 5.56 17.60 2.56
CA GLY A 285 7.00 17.71 2.80
C GLY A 285 7.86 17.03 1.76
N GLU A 286 9.18 17.24 1.89
CA GLU A 286 10.20 16.57 1.10
C GLU A 286 11.05 15.66 1.99
N VAL A 287 11.39 14.49 1.45
CA VAL A 287 12.23 13.49 2.13
C VAL A 287 13.48 13.25 1.30
N ARG A 288 14.63 13.26 1.95
CA ARG A 288 15.93 12.90 1.38
C ARG A 288 16.54 11.77 2.19
N ILE A 289 17.01 10.73 1.51
CA ILE A 289 17.68 9.55 2.08
C ILE A 289 19.02 9.40 1.35
N ASN A 290 20.13 9.41 2.10
CA ASN A 290 21.51 9.33 1.59
C ASN A 290 22.26 8.17 2.23
#